data_252f74090cd38df4bec5c519c2e7a58b
#
_entry.id   252f74090cd38df4bec5c519c2e7a58b
#
_cell.length_a   1.000
_cell.length_b   1.000
_cell.length_c   1.000
_cell.angle_alpha   90.00
_cell.angle_beta   90.00
_cell.angle_gamma   90.00
#
_symmetry.space_group_name_H-M   'P 1'
#
loop_
_entity.id
_entity.type
_entity.pdbx_description
1 polymer ?
#
loop_
_entity_poly.entity_id
_entity_poly.type
_entity_poly.pdbx_seq_one_letter_code
_entity_poly.pdbx_strand_id
1 'polypeptide(L)'
;PEGTYHITRGLSLSAPVQIQGQLVMPDDAPLVLSKSYNLSTYIDAFKSEELAFKKAFQALLNSGDHDSLDLSGRSIAVSEPIDMQAAVANRTEYAQRRVIRNGQFYAQGDTAWENEVVNSVATYSQNTPKVLKNVVDIANIPVGALVEGHGVGREIYVKSKNVAAQEVTLSEGLFDADGTQNFNFTRFKYLLDFSGFEKLSKFSLQNIEFQCNSKASGIMLARTGYVFHIKDCFITRPKYRGLTSIGTACQGMLVDRCHFMTAEPNTKSQDRISIAINANGNDVKLRENWASQFRHFAILSGSNNIVSGNHFYQGDGVANGIRLAGLA
;
A
#
# COMPACT_ATOMS: atom_id res chain seq x y z
N PRO A 1 33.52 -1.09 18.65
CA PRO A 1 34.03 -2.46 18.54
C PRO A 1 33.47 -3.12 17.30
N GLU A 2 34.30 -3.86 16.58
CA GLU A 2 33.89 -4.68 15.45
C GLU A 2 33.35 -6.01 15.98
N GLY A 3 32.30 -6.56 15.34
CA GLY A 3 31.70 -7.84 15.73
C GLY A 3 30.19 -7.89 15.53
N THR A 4 29.60 -9.05 15.83
CA THR A 4 28.16 -9.26 15.81
C THR A 4 27.63 -9.23 17.24
N TYR A 5 26.64 -8.40 17.51
CA TYR A 5 26.01 -8.20 18.81
C TYR A 5 24.59 -8.72 18.79
N HIS A 6 24.31 -9.70 19.62
CA HIS A 6 22.96 -10.25 19.79
C HIS A 6 22.22 -9.51 20.91
N ILE A 7 21.19 -8.77 20.52
CA ILE A 7 20.34 -7.99 21.44
C ILE A 7 18.99 -8.69 21.52
N THR A 8 18.62 -9.17 22.68
CA THR A 8 17.41 -9.99 22.89
C THR A 8 16.15 -9.18 23.20
N ARG A 9 16.29 -7.86 23.38
CA ARG A 9 15.18 -6.94 23.72
C ARG A 9 15.33 -5.63 22.95
N GLY A 10 14.32 -4.76 23.05
CA GLY A 10 14.41 -3.40 22.52
C GLY A 10 15.60 -2.64 23.13
N LEU A 11 16.29 -1.87 22.28
CA LEU A 11 17.43 -1.04 22.66
C LEU A 11 17.11 0.43 22.36
N SER A 12 17.30 1.31 23.37
CA SER A 12 17.14 2.75 23.20
C SER A 12 18.45 3.46 23.53
N LEU A 13 18.94 4.28 22.59
CA LEU A 13 20.18 5.02 22.70
C LEU A 13 19.91 6.53 22.58
N SER A 14 20.15 7.26 23.68
CA SER A 14 19.93 8.71 23.77
C SER A 14 21.18 9.56 23.48
N ALA A 15 22.34 8.94 23.33
CA ALA A 15 23.57 9.59 22.92
C ALA A 15 23.82 9.44 21.41
N PRO A 16 24.63 10.32 20.79
CA PRO A 16 25.14 10.05 19.44
C PRO A 16 25.86 8.71 19.37
N VAL A 17 25.57 7.91 18.36
CA VAL A 17 26.14 6.57 18.20
C VAL A 17 26.59 6.35 16.77
N GLN A 18 27.73 5.67 16.63
CA GLN A 18 28.20 5.09 15.39
C GLN A 18 28.33 3.58 15.59
N ILE A 19 27.59 2.81 14.79
CA ILE A 19 27.55 1.35 14.89
C ILE A 19 28.49 0.79 13.80
N GLN A 20 29.63 0.25 14.18
CA GLN A 20 30.60 -0.34 13.26
C GLN A 20 30.43 -1.86 13.12
N GLY A 21 29.88 -2.51 14.15
CA GLY A 21 29.54 -3.92 14.13
C GLY A 21 28.15 -4.18 13.53
N GLN A 22 27.72 -5.43 13.62
CA GLN A 22 26.37 -5.86 13.20
C GLN A 22 25.51 -6.13 14.43
N LEU A 23 24.27 -5.62 14.40
CA LEU A 23 23.24 -5.96 15.39
C LEU A 23 22.35 -7.08 14.86
N VAL A 24 22.07 -8.05 15.70
CA VAL A 24 21.06 -9.09 15.48
C VAL A 24 20.01 -8.94 16.57
N MET A 25 18.78 -8.68 16.18
CA MET A 25 17.67 -8.41 17.08
C MET A 25 16.42 -9.17 16.62
N PRO A 26 15.52 -9.59 17.54
CA PRO A 26 14.20 -10.09 17.20
C PRO A 26 13.41 -9.08 16.35
N ASP A 27 12.50 -9.56 15.49
CA ASP A 27 11.73 -8.69 14.59
C ASP A 27 10.87 -7.68 15.34
N ASP A 28 10.31 -8.08 16.48
CA ASP A 28 9.49 -7.25 17.36
C ASP A 28 10.29 -6.33 18.29
N ALA A 29 11.61 -6.51 18.40
CA ALA A 29 12.48 -5.70 19.26
C ALA A 29 12.92 -4.40 18.55
N PRO A 30 12.50 -3.20 19.02
CA PRO A 30 12.85 -1.93 18.39
C PRO A 30 14.28 -1.48 18.72
N LEU A 31 14.97 -0.89 17.75
CA LEU A 31 16.14 -0.06 17.96
C LEU A 31 15.74 1.41 17.86
N VAL A 32 15.77 2.14 18.98
CA VAL A 32 15.40 3.56 19.05
C VAL A 32 16.68 4.41 19.23
N LEU A 33 16.94 5.29 18.26
CA LEU A 33 18.13 6.15 18.22
C LEU A 33 17.68 7.61 18.30
N SER A 34 17.76 8.25 19.48
CA SER A 34 17.28 9.61 19.67
C SER A 34 18.17 10.68 19.03
N LYS A 35 19.48 10.46 18.93
CA LYS A 35 20.44 11.44 18.38
C LYS A 35 21.03 11.07 17.03
N SER A 36 20.85 9.83 16.59
CA SER A 36 21.41 9.31 15.34
C SER A 36 20.33 8.64 14.48
N TYR A 37 19.08 9.17 14.55
CA TYR A 37 17.95 8.62 13.81
C TYR A 37 18.02 9.03 12.34
N ASN A 38 18.60 8.16 11.52
CA ASN A 38 18.65 8.24 10.06
C ASN A 38 18.85 6.83 9.48
N LEU A 39 18.43 6.63 8.23
CA LEU A 39 18.47 5.31 7.62
C LEU A 39 19.91 4.74 7.54
N SER A 40 20.92 5.59 7.30
CA SER A 40 22.31 5.14 7.18
C SER A 40 22.80 4.47 8.47
N THR A 41 22.48 5.04 9.64
CA THR A 41 22.83 4.42 10.93
C THR A 41 22.19 3.03 11.09
N TYR A 42 20.94 2.86 10.64
CA TYR A 42 20.28 1.55 10.66
C TYR A 42 20.92 0.58 9.66
N ILE A 43 21.30 1.05 8.45
CA ILE A 43 22.04 0.21 7.49
C ILE A 43 23.36 -0.26 8.07
N ASP A 44 24.12 0.64 8.74
CA ASP A 44 25.36 0.27 9.41
C ASP A 44 25.15 -0.77 10.51
N ALA A 45 24.01 -0.69 11.22
CA ALA A 45 23.66 -1.63 12.28
C ALA A 45 23.27 -3.02 11.75
N PHE A 46 22.43 -3.08 10.71
CA PHE A 46 21.82 -4.34 10.27
C PHE A 46 22.44 -4.93 9.02
N LYS A 47 23.31 -4.20 8.29
CA LYS A 47 23.97 -4.62 7.04
C LYS A 47 23.00 -5.06 5.93
N SER A 48 21.75 -4.65 6.02
CA SER A 48 20.68 -4.90 5.04
C SER A 48 19.81 -3.65 4.94
N GLU A 49 19.63 -3.12 3.73
CA GLU A 49 18.85 -1.91 3.51
C GLU A 49 17.36 -2.13 3.80
N GLU A 50 16.80 -3.27 3.38
CA GLU A 50 15.40 -3.62 3.62
C GLU A 50 15.12 -3.80 5.12
N LEU A 51 15.97 -4.56 5.84
CA LEU A 51 15.82 -4.74 7.28
C LEU A 51 16.04 -3.42 8.02
N ALA A 52 17.01 -2.63 7.62
CA ALA A 52 17.29 -1.29 8.18
C ALA A 52 16.06 -0.39 8.04
N PHE A 53 15.41 -0.39 6.88
CA PHE A 53 14.18 0.37 6.66
C PHE A 53 13.05 -0.12 7.58
N LYS A 54 12.80 -1.43 7.65
CA LYS A 54 11.78 -2.03 8.55
C LYS A 54 12.02 -1.60 10.00
N LYS A 55 13.27 -1.65 10.48
CA LYS A 55 13.65 -1.25 11.85
C LYS A 55 13.57 0.27 12.08
N ALA A 56 13.95 1.09 11.12
CA ALA A 56 13.79 2.54 11.21
C ALA A 56 12.31 2.94 11.22
N PHE A 57 11.48 2.29 10.41
CA PHE A 57 10.03 2.49 10.42
C PHE A 57 9.39 2.05 11.75
N GLN A 58 9.80 0.92 12.30
CA GLN A 58 9.37 0.45 13.62
C GLN A 58 9.69 1.50 14.71
N ALA A 59 10.90 2.05 14.70
CA ALA A 59 11.30 3.11 15.62
C ALA A 59 10.48 4.39 15.42
N LEU A 60 10.20 4.80 14.17
CA LEU A 60 9.39 5.97 13.83
C LEU A 60 8.00 5.91 14.48
N LEU A 61 7.37 4.75 14.53
CA LEU A 61 6.04 4.59 15.10
C LEU A 61 6.07 4.34 16.62
N ASN A 62 7.18 3.91 17.17
CA ASN A 62 7.32 3.63 18.61
C ASN A 62 8.02 4.73 19.40
N SER A 63 8.68 5.70 18.73
CA SER A 63 9.34 6.83 19.37
C SER A 63 8.53 8.12 19.17
N GLY A 64 8.49 8.96 20.19
CA GLY A 64 7.92 10.33 20.09
C GLY A 64 8.90 11.39 19.58
N ASP A 65 10.20 11.08 19.53
CA ASP A 65 11.26 12.06 19.31
C ASP A 65 11.39 12.54 17.85
N HIS A 66 10.93 11.71 16.90
CA HIS A 66 11.00 12.01 15.47
C HIS A 66 9.64 11.91 14.81
N ASP A 67 9.31 12.84 13.94
CA ASP A 67 8.09 12.86 13.14
C ASP A 67 8.32 12.37 11.70
N SER A 68 9.57 12.23 11.29
CA SER A 68 9.93 11.84 9.92
C SER A 68 11.12 10.90 9.86
N LEU A 69 11.09 9.98 8.89
CA LEU A 69 12.20 9.14 8.45
C LEU A 69 12.69 9.65 7.10
N ASP A 70 13.91 10.16 7.07
CA ASP A 70 14.62 10.54 5.85
C ASP A 70 15.41 9.33 5.33
N LEU A 71 15.15 8.93 4.08
CA LEU A 71 15.86 7.82 3.45
C LEU A 71 17.24 8.22 2.91
N SER A 72 17.62 9.50 3.07
CA SER A 72 18.94 10.04 2.71
C SER A 72 19.32 9.84 1.24
N GLY A 73 18.32 9.86 0.34
CA GLY A 73 18.53 9.62 -1.09
C GLY A 73 18.89 8.17 -1.44
N ARG A 74 18.75 7.23 -0.52
CA ARG A 74 19.10 5.82 -0.75
C ARG A 74 18.11 5.14 -1.67
N SER A 75 18.60 4.18 -2.45
CA SER A 75 17.82 3.28 -3.28
C SER A 75 17.76 1.91 -2.59
N ILE A 76 16.59 1.59 -2.06
CA ILE A 76 16.37 0.38 -1.24
C ILE A 76 15.88 -0.74 -2.14
N ALA A 77 16.68 -1.81 -2.23
CA ALA A 77 16.29 -3.04 -2.91
C ALA A 77 15.25 -3.80 -2.08
N VAL A 78 14.12 -4.13 -2.70
CA VAL A 78 13.00 -4.82 -2.05
C VAL A 78 12.82 -6.18 -2.73
N SER A 79 13.07 -7.25 -1.98
CA SER A 79 13.03 -8.62 -2.50
C SER A 79 11.65 -9.28 -2.42
N GLU A 80 10.78 -8.77 -1.55
CA GLU A 80 9.42 -9.22 -1.30
C GLU A 80 8.55 -8.05 -0.84
N PRO A 81 7.21 -8.15 -0.85
CA PRO A 81 6.33 -7.11 -0.31
C PRO A 81 6.70 -6.70 1.12
N ILE A 82 6.89 -5.40 1.36
CA ILE A 82 7.10 -4.91 2.73
C ILE A 82 5.74 -4.77 3.41
N ASP A 83 5.40 -5.72 4.27
CA ASP A 83 4.28 -5.57 5.19
C ASP A 83 4.63 -4.53 6.26
N MET A 84 4.06 -3.34 6.11
CA MET A 84 4.36 -2.19 6.96
C MET A 84 3.83 -2.37 8.39
N GLN A 85 2.73 -3.11 8.57
CA GLN A 85 2.23 -3.40 9.91
C GLN A 85 3.08 -4.47 10.62
N ALA A 86 3.42 -5.54 9.92
CA ALA A 86 4.30 -6.57 10.46
C ALA A 86 5.67 -6.00 10.85
N ALA A 87 6.21 -5.04 10.09
CA ALA A 87 7.46 -4.36 10.44
C ALA A 87 7.38 -3.61 11.78
N VAL A 88 6.20 -3.16 12.20
CA VAL A 88 6.00 -2.51 13.52
C VAL A 88 5.63 -3.52 14.59
N ALA A 89 4.99 -4.60 14.23
CA ALA A 89 4.52 -5.73 15.02
C ALA A 89 3.48 -5.37 16.11
N ASN A 90 3.84 -4.52 17.05
CA ASN A 90 3.07 -4.23 18.26
C ASN A 90 1.93 -3.20 18.09
N ARG A 91 1.69 -2.71 16.87
CA ARG A 91 0.67 -1.69 16.60
C ARG A 91 -0.15 -2.05 15.37
N THR A 92 -1.45 -2.12 15.53
CA THR A 92 -2.42 -2.26 14.43
C THR A 92 -3.08 -0.93 14.08
N GLU A 93 -2.97 0.07 14.98
CA GLU A 93 -3.50 1.41 14.78
C GLU A 93 -2.45 2.49 15.02
N TYR A 94 -2.48 3.55 14.21
CA TYR A 94 -1.63 4.70 14.38
C TYR A 94 -2.29 5.99 13.83
N ALA A 95 -2.22 7.10 14.59
CA ALA A 95 -2.94 8.33 14.24
C ALA A 95 -2.14 9.63 14.48
N GLN A 96 -0.85 9.53 14.81
CA GLN A 96 0.00 10.71 14.91
C GLN A 96 0.65 10.99 13.54
N ARG A 97 1.01 12.26 13.28
CA ARG A 97 1.68 12.62 12.03
C ARG A 97 3.02 11.91 11.91
N ARG A 98 3.22 11.24 10.78
CA ARG A 98 4.52 10.66 10.39
C ARG A 98 4.76 10.84 8.90
N VAL A 99 6.03 11.01 8.56
CA VAL A 99 6.49 11.22 7.18
C VAL A 99 7.65 10.26 6.87
N ILE A 100 7.61 9.63 5.70
CA ILE A 100 8.78 8.98 5.08
C ILE A 100 9.10 9.78 3.83
N ARG A 101 10.38 10.08 3.62
CA ARG A 101 10.79 10.96 2.52
C ARG A 101 12.16 10.68 1.96
N ASN A 102 12.39 11.20 0.71
CA ASN A 102 13.71 11.38 0.12
C ASN A 102 14.47 10.07 -0.11
N GLY A 103 13.99 9.26 -1.05
CA GLY A 103 14.64 8.01 -1.42
C GLY A 103 13.92 7.24 -2.50
N GLN A 104 14.26 5.98 -2.65
CA GLN A 104 13.72 5.11 -3.68
C GLN A 104 13.54 3.69 -3.14
N PHE A 105 12.48 3.04 -3.59
CA PHE A 105 12.28 1.59 -3.44
C PHE A 105 12.23 0.94 -4.81
N TYR A 106 12.90 -0.17 -5.01
CA TYR A 106 12.81 -0.90 -6.27
C TYR A 106 12.62 -2.40 -6.07
N ALA A 107 11.65 -2.97 -6.78
CA ALA A 107 11.38 -4.40 -6.75
C ALA A 107 12.48 -5.19 -7.45
N GLN A 108 13.01 -6.21 -6.78
CA GLN A 108 13.94 -7.18 -7.34
C GLN A 108 13.48 -8.61 -7.09
N GLY A 109 14.11 -9.59 -7.75
CA GLY A 109 13.63 -10.98 -7.71
C GLY A 109 12.33 -11.15 -8.49
N ASP A 110 11.74 -12.33 -8.47
CA ASP A 110 10.54 -12.66 -9.26
C ASP A 110 9.47 -13.37 -8.44
N THR A 111 9.79 -14.46 -7.76
CA THR A 111 8.83 -15.39 -7.15
C THR A 111 7.98 -14.75 -6.05
N ALA A 112 8.55 -13.85 -5.24
CA ALA A 112 7.83 -13.20 -4.15
C ALA A 112 6.73 -12.21 -4.64
N TRP A 113 6.77 -11.83 -5.93
CA TRP A 113 5.83 -10.90 -6.56
C TRP A 113 4.67 -11.58 -7.28
N GLU A 114 4.58 -12.90 -7.23
CA GLU A 114 3.47 -13.63 -7.81
C GLU A 114 2.17 -13.39 -7.02
N ASN A 115 1.06 -13.28 -7.76
CA ASN A 115 -0.25 -13.08 -7.14
C ASN A 115 -0.70 -14.35 -6.41
N GLU A 116 -1.38 -14.16 -5.31
CA GLU A 116 -2.16 -15.23 -4.68
C GLU A 116 -3.58 -15.20 -5.25
N VAL A 117 -4.08 -16.34 -5.66
CA VAL A 117 -5.43 -16.48 -6.23
C VAL A 117 -6.20 -17.55 -5.46
N VAL A 118 -7.37 -17.19 -4.99
CA VAL A 118 -8.30 -18.08 -4.28
C VAL A 118 -9.67 -17.99 -4.93
N ASN A 119 -10.26 -19.16 -5.23
CA ASN A 119 -11.65 -19.25 -5.71
C ASN A 119 -12.53 -19.75 -4.57
N SER A 120 -13.64 -19.08 -4.31
CA SER A 120 -14.55 -19.49 -3.25
C SER A 120 -16.00 -19.17 -3.59
N VAL A 121 -16.88 -20.12 -3.30
CA VAL A 121 -18.32 -19.87 -3.32
C VAL A 121 -18.68 -18.97 -2.14
N ALA A 122 -19.52 -17.98 -2.41
CA ALA A 122 -20.06 -17.08 -1.40
C ALA A 122 -21.44 -16.57 -1.82
N THR A 123 -22.21 -16.06 -0.87
CA THR A 123 -23.54 -15.45 -1.09
C THR A 123 -23.46 -13.94 -0.88
N TYR A 124 -23.99 -13.20 -1.83
CA TYR A 124 -24.14 -11.75 -1.74
C TYR A 124 -25.63 -11.36 -1.70
N SER A 125 -25.91 -10.29 -0.98
CA SER A 125 -27.24 -9.68 -0.96
C SER A 125 -27.11 -8.15 -0.94
N GLN A 126 -27.91 -7.50 -1.77
CA GLN A 126 -28.00 -6.03 -1.80
C GLN A 126 -28.49 -5.43 -0.48
N ASN A 127 -29.15 -6.21 0.38
CA ASN A 127 -29.55 -5.79 1.72
C ASN A 127 -28.35 -5.62 2.68
N THR A 128 -27.21 -6.25 2.37
CA THR A 128 -25.95 -6.12 3.10
C THR A 128 -24.81 -5.85 2.11
N PRO A 129 -24.79 -4.68 1.45
CA PRO A 129 -24.08 -4.46 0.20
C PRO A 129 -22.54 -4.55 0.31
N LYS A 130 -21.98 -4.52 1.52
CA LYS A 130 -20.53 -4.62 1.73
C LYS A 130 -20.13 -5.95 2.40
N VAL A 131 -20.97 -6.99 2.32
CA VAL A 131 -20.67 -8.27 3.00
C VAL A 131 -20.96 -9.45 2.06
N LEU A 132 -19.97 -10.31 1.89
CA LEU A 132 -20.14 -11.67 1.38
C LEU A 132 -20.34 -12.61 2.56
N LYS A 133 -21.34 -13.48 2.48
CA LYS A 133 -21.69 -14.47 3.52
C LYS A 133 -21.49 -15.90 3.02
N ASN A 134 -21.45 -16.84 3.94
CA ASN A 134 -21.29 -18.27 3.64
C ASN A 134 -20.05 -18.52 2.75
N VAL A 135 -18.95 -17.84 3.04
CA VAL A 135 -17.73 -17.92 2.27
C VAL A 135 -17.02 -19.22 2.61
N VAL A 136 -16.95 -20.16 1.66
CA VAL A 136 -16.50 -21.53 1.90
C VAL A 136 -15.01 -21.58 2.24
N ASP A 137 -14.17 -20.91 1.46
CA ASP A 137 -12.70 -20.96 1.62
C ASP A 137 -12.13 -19.70 2.29
N ILE A 138 -12.87 -19.17 3.26
CA ILE A 138 -12.56 -17.89 3.91
C ILE A 138 -11.18 -17.87 4.58
N ALA A 139 -10.69 -19.00 5.08
CA ALA A 139 -9.40 -19.06 5.76
C ALA A 139 -8.26 -18.63 4.83
N ASN A 140 -8.33 -19.02 3.56
CA ASN A 140 -7.30 -18.79 2.55
C ASN A 140 -7.46 -17.45 1.81
N ILE A 141 -8.60 -16.77 1.92
CA ILE A 141 -8.80 -15.47 1.27
C ILE A 141 -7.98 -14.39 1.97
N PRO A 142 -7.01 -13.74 1.30
CA PRO A 142 -6.21 -12.69 1.91
C PRO A 142 -6.95 -11.35 1.96
N VAL A 143 -6.74 -10.58 3.01
CA VAL A 143 -7.16 -9.18 3.09
C VAL A 143 -6.43 -8.39 2.00
N GLY A 144 -7.14 -7.47 1.34
CA GLY A 144 -6.61 -6.71 0.21
C GLY A 144 -6.69 -7.44 -1.12
N ALA A 145 -7.30 -8.61 -1.20
CA ALA A 145 -7.55 -9.27 -2.49
C ALA A 145 -8.64 -8.52 -3.29
N LEU A 146 -8.40 -8.35 -4.59
CA LEU A 146 -9.40 -7.92 -5.56
C LEU A 146 -10.46 -9.02 -5.67
N VAL A 147 -11.72 -8.63 -5.69
CA VAL A 147 -12.87 -9.53 -5.84
C VAL A 147 -13.39 -9.44 -7.25
N GLU A 148 -13.53 -10.56 -7.92
CA GLU A 148 -14.04 -10.66 -9.27
C GLU A 148 -15.13 -11.74 -9.34
N GLY A 149 -16.11 -11.54 -10.23
CA GLY A 149 -17.24 -12.43 -10.43
C GLY A 149 -18.33 -11.75 -11.25
N HIS A 150 -19.44 -12.46 -11.49
CA HIS A 150 -20.57 -11.90 -12.22
C HIS A 150 -21.19 -10.75 -11.42
N GLY A 151 -21.38 -9.60 -12.04
CA GLY A 151 -22.01 -8.43 -11.41
C GLY A 151 -21.20 -7.75 -10.31
N VAL A 152 -19.94 -8.11 -10.10
CA VAL A 152 -19.11 -7.54 -9.01
C VAL A 152 -18.80 -6.06 -9.23
N GLY A 153 -18.56 -5.66 -10.48
CA GLY A 153 -18.09 -4.30 -10.78
C GLY A 153 -16.58 -4.22 -10.82
N ARG A 154 -16.00 -3.08 -10.43
CA ARG A 154 -14.56 -2.85 -10.54
C ARG A 154 -13.97 -2.33 -9.24
N GLU A 155 -12.75 -2.78 -8.95
CA GLU A 155 -11.94 -2.33 -7.81
C GLU A 155 -12.65 -2.53 -6.47
N ILE A 156 -13.27 -3.69 -6.32
CA ILE A 156 -13.84 -4.16 -5.06
C ILE A 156 -12.80 -5.05 -4.38
N TYR A 157 -12.48 -4.74 -3.15
CA TYR A 157 -11.42 -5.43 -2.40
C TYR A 157 -11.94 -6.01 -1.09
N VAL A 158 -11.30 -7.09 -0.64
CA VAL A 158 -11.49 -7.64 0.71
C VAL A 158 -10.89 -6.67 1.72
N LYS A 159 -11.74 -6.01 2.51
CA LYS A 159 -11.33 -5.10 3.59
C LYS A 159 -10.98 -5.83 4.87
N SER A 160 -11.80 -6.82 5.24
CA SER A 160 -11.60 -7.65 6.42
C SER A 160 -12.36 -8.96 6.28
N LYS A 161 -12.05 -9.94 7.13
CA LYS A 161 -12.77 -11.21 7.19
C LYS A 161 -13.04 -11.64 8.62
N ASN A 162 -14.17 -12.32 8.83
CA ASN A 162 -14.52 -13.01 10.07
C ASN A 162 -14.66 -14.50 9.76
N VAL A 163 -13.60 -15.27 10.06
CA VAL A 163 -13.55 -16.69 9.74
C VAL A 163 -14.64 -17.48 10.46
N ALA A 164 -14.94 -17.14 11.73
CA ALA A 164 -15.95 -17.84 12.51
C ALA A 164 -17.38 -17.63 11.97
N ALA A 165 -17.67 -16.42 11.45
CA ALA A 165 -18.95 -16.09 10.85
C ALA A 165 -19.04 -16.46 9.36
N GLN A 166 -17.93 -16.89 8.73
CA GLN A 166 -17.83 -17.07 7.28
C GLN A 166 -18.22 -15.81 6.50
N GLU A 167 -17.80 -14.63 6.98
CA GLU A 167 -18.13 -13.34 6.38
C GLU A 167 -16.87 -12.60 5.92
N VAL A 168 -16.93 -12.04 4.71
CA VAL A 168 -15.93 -11.12 4.16
C VAL A 168 -16.55 -9.75 4.03
N THR A 169 -15.92 -8.73 4.62
CA THR A 169 -16.30 -7.33 4.43
C THR A 169 -15.56 -6.77 3.22
N LEU A 170 -16.29 -6.12 2.33
CA LEU A 170 -15.81 -5.53 1.09
C LEU A 170 -15.51 -4.04 1.26
N SER A 171 -14.64 -3.51 0.40
CA SER A 171 -14.33 -2.08 0.31
C SER A 171 -15.57 -1.26 -0.11
N GLU A 172 -16.34 -1.79 -1.05
CA GLU A 172 -17.59 -1.20 -1.57
C GLU A 172 -18.63 -2.30 -1.85
N GLY A 173 -19.90 -1.88 -2.07
CA GLY A 173 -20.95 -2.78 -2.53
C GLY A 173 -20.71 -3.27 -3.95
N LEU A 174 -21.20 -4.46 -4.27
CA LEU A 174 -21.14 -5.01 -5.62
C LEU A 174 -22.13 -4.29 -6.55
N PHE A 175 -21.78 -4.20 -7.83
CA PHE A 175 -22.54 -3.39 -8.80
C PHE A 175 -23.93 -3.99 -9.11
N ASP A 176 -23.98 -5.26 -9.53
CA ASP A 176 -25.20 -5.93 -9.99
C ASP A 176 -25.19 -7.43 -9.64
N ALA A 177 -24.44 -7.81 -8.61
CA ALA A 177 -24.45 -9.17 -8.11
C ALA A 177 -25.63 -9.38 -7.15
N ASP A 178 -26.14 -10.59 -7.12
CA ASP A 178 -27.08 -11.09 -6.10
C ASP A 178 -27.03 -12.63 -6.04
N GLY A 179 -27.36 -13.21 -4.89
CA GLY A 179 -27.37 -14.64 -4.67
C GLY A 179 -26.00 -15.28 -4.50
N THR A 180 -25.92 -16.58 -4.77
CA THR A 180 -24.73 -17.41 -4.54
C THR A 180 -24.00 -17.68 -5.84
N GLN A 181 -22.70 -17.40 -5.86
CA GLN A 181 -21.83 -17.68 -7.00
C GLN A 181 -20.40 -18.01 -6.55
N ASN A 182 -19.56 -18.41 -7.49
CA ASN A 182 -18.13 -18.55 -7.29
C ASN A 182 -17.45 -17.17 -7.55
N PHE A 183 -16.68 -16.70 -6.58
CA PHE A 183 -15.90 -15.47 -6.68
C PHE A 183 -14.42 -15.83 -6.81
N ASN A 184 -13.67 -15.03 -7.57
CA ASN A 184 -12.22 -15.08 -7.66
C ASN A 184 -11.63 -13.94 -6.81
N PHE A 185 -10.67 -14.28 -5.95
CA PHE A 185 -9.97 -13.37 -5.06
C PHE A 185 -8.51 -13.32 -5.45
N THR A 186 -8.05 -12.20 -6.01
CA THR A 186 -6.67 -12.03 -6.47
C THR A 186 -5.93 -11.02 -5.58
N ARG A 187 -4.90 -11.48 -4.86
CA ARG A 187 -4.05 -10.63 -4.04
C ARG A 187 -2.82 -10.20 -4.82
N PHE A 188 -2.81 -8.95 -5.26
CA PHE A 188 -1.63 -8.33 -5.85
C PHE A 188 -0.55 -8.06 -4.80
N LYS A 189 0.70 -8.07 -5.21
CA LYS A 189 1.85 -7.80 -4.34
C LYS A 189 2.29 -6.35 -4.51
N TYR A 190 2.48 -5.64 -3.38
CA TYR A 190 2.81 -4.21 -3.34
C TYR A 190 4.19 -3.98 -2.75
N LEU A 191 4.92 -2.96 -3.24
CA LEU A 191 6.20 -2.55 -2.64
C LEU A 191 6.02 -2.17 -1.17
N LEU A 192 5.05 -1.30 -0.87
CA LEU A 192 4.66 -0.98 0.49
C LEU A 192 3.21 -1.38 0.73
N ASP A 193 3.00 -2.29 1.66
CA ASP A 193 1.68 -2.83 1.99
C ASP A 193 1.27 -2.42 3.41
N PHE A 194 0.34 -1.47 3.51
CA PHE A 194 -0.21 -1.01 4.79
C PHE A 194 -1.50 -1.74 5.19
N SER A 195 -1.98 -2.73 4.42
CA SER A 195 -3.26 -3.39 4.66
C SER A 195 -3.33 -4.18 5.96
N GLY A 196 -2.19 -4.50 6.57
CA GLY A 196 -2.10 -5.08 7.91
C GLY A 196 -2.58 -4.14 9.00
N PHE A 197 -2.43 -2.80 8.82
CA PHE A 197 -3.00 -1.84 9.75
C PHE A 197 -4.52 -1.82 9.67
N GLU A 198 -5.18 -1.92 10.81
CA GLU A 198 -6.61 -1.66 10.95
C GLU A 198 -6.90 -0.19 10.73
N LYS A 199 -6.04 0.70 11.29
CA LYS A 199 -6.16 2.14 11.13
C LYS A 199 -4.81 2.82 11.01
N LEU A 200 -4.63 3.61 9.93
CA LEU A 200 -3.46 4.48 9.77
C LEU A 200 -3.92 5.88 9.35
N SER A 201 -3.55 6.89 10.13
CA SER A 201 -3.96 8.27 9.88
C SER A 201 -2.79 9.24 9.96
N LYS A 202 -2.91 10.39 9.25
CA LYS A 202 -1.92 11.46 9.24
C LYS A 202 -0.54 11.00 8.79
N PHE A 203 -0.51 10.11 7.80
CA PHE A 203 0.73 9.54 7.26
C PHE A 203 1.07 10.17 5.90
N SER A 204 2.35 10.37 5.63
CA SER A 204 2.78 11.01 4.39
C SER A 204 4.01 10.34 3.79
N LEU A 205 3.97 10.13 2.47
CA LEU A 205 5.10 9.74 1.63
C LEU A 205 5.46 10.94 0.75
N GLN A 206 6.74 11.36 0.75
CA GLN A 206 7.16 12.58 0.07
C GLN A 206 8.50 12.38 -0.65
N ASN A 207 8.59 12.86 -1.88
CA ASN A 207 9.83 12.80 -2.67
C ASN A 207 10.45 11.38 -2.69
N ILE A 208 9.64 10.40 -3.05
CA ILE A 208 10.05 8.98 -3.12
C ILE A 208 9.74 8.45 -4.51
N GLU A 209 10.66 7.66 -5.06
CA GLU A 209 10.41 6.89 -6.26
C GLU A 209 10.12 5.42 -5.89
N PHE A 210 9.02 4.88 -6.43
CA PHE A 210 8.62 3.48 -6.34
C PHE A 210 8.82 2.82 -7.70
N GLN A 211 9.98 2.19 -7.90
CA GLN A 211 10.29 1.42 -9.11
C GLN A 211 9.73 0.01 -8.97
N CYS A 212 8.51 -0.18 -9.44
CA CYS A 212 7.82 -1.48 -9.37
C CYS A 212 8.35 -2.52 -10.36
N ASN A 213 9.13 -2.09 -11.36
CA ASN A 213 9.84 -2.92 -12.33
C ASN A 213 8.97 -3.95 -13.08
N SER A 214 7.69 -3.65 -13.27
CA SER A 214 6.68 -4.58 -13.84
C SER A 214 6.51 -5.88 -13.05
N LYS A 215 6.95 -5.92 -11.79
CA LYS A 215 6.88 -7.04 -10.86
C LYS A 215 5.86 -6.78 -9.77
N ALA A 216 6.05 -5.71 -9.04
CA ALA A 216 5.19 -5.28 -7.94
C ALA A 216 4.13 -4.29 -8.40
N SER A 217 3.06 -4.14 -7.62
CA SER A 217 2.24 -2.93 -7.55
C SER A 217 2.90 -1.91 -6.61
N GLY A 218 2.44 -0.66 -6.61
CA GLY A 218 3.08 0.40 -5.83
C GLY A 218 2.75 0.33 -4.33
N ILE A 219 1.62 0.92 -3.93
CA ILE A 219 1.27 1.12 -2.52
C ILE A 219 -0.15 0.64 -2.27
N MET A 220 -0.34 -0.18 -1.23
CA MET A 220 -1.65 -0.53 -0.69
C MET A 220 -1.87 0.18 0.64
N LEU A 221 -3.00 0.89 0.77
CA LEU A 221 -3.36 1.62 1.99
C LEU A 221 -3.90 0.70 3.08
N ALA A 222 -3.96 1.22 4.31
CA ALA A 222 -4.59 0.57 5.45
C ALA A 222 -6.10 0.35 5.26
N ARG A 223 -6.72 -0.44 6.13
CA ARG A 223 -8.17 -0.74 6.07
C ARG A 223 -9.05 0.47 6.39
N THR A 224 -8.62 1.28 7.36
CA THR A 224 -9.29 2.53 7.72
C THR A 224 -8.27 3.62 8.04
N GLY A 225 -8.74 4.86 8.15
CA GLY A 225 -7.89 5.99 8.50
C GLY A 225 -8.34 7.27 7.80
N TYR A 226 -7.50 8.29 7.88
CA TYR A 226 -7.72 9.58 7.21
C TYR A 226 -6.40 10.32 7.04
N VAL A 227 -6.36 11.20 6.03
CA VAL A 227 -5.20 12.08 5.76
C VAL A 227 -3.93 11.27 5.47
N PHE A 228 -4.02 10.40 4.46
CA PHE A 228 -2.83 9.79 3.85
C PHE A 228 -2.39 10.67 2.69
N HIS A 229 -1.17 11.17 2.71
CA HIS A 229 -0.67 12.07 1.68
C HIS A 229 0.48 11.44 0.89
N ILE A 230 0.45 11.61 -0.43
CA ILE A 230 1.53 11.23 -1.34
C ILE A 230 1.87 12.47 -2.16
N LYS A 231 3.10 12.97 -2.03
CA LYS A 231 3.53 14.22 -2.64
C LYS A 231 4.88 14.09 -3.31
N ASP A 232 5.01 14.69 -4.49
CA ASP A 232 6.27 14.75 -5.23
C ASP A 232 6.90 13.34 -5.42
N CYS A 233 6.07 12.31 -5.64
CA CYS A 233 6.49 10.93 -5.77
C CYS A 233 6.40 10.44 -7.21
N PHE A 234 7.22 9.43 -7.53
CA PHE A 234 7.17 8.70 -8.79
C PHE A 234 6.72 7.26 -8.52
N ILE A 235 5.71 6.77 -9.24
CA ILE A 235 5.30 5.37 -9.23
C ILE A 235 5.53 4.83 -10.65
N THR A 236 6.61 4.08 -10.79
CA THR A 236 7.16 3.68 -12.07
C THR A 236 6.93 2.20 -12.34
N ARG A 237 6.28 1.90 -13.46
CA ARG A 237 6.04 0.55 -14.00
C ARG A 237 5.38 -0.41 -13.00
N PRO A 238 4.26 -0.01 -12.32
CA PRO A 238 3.51 -0.95 -11.50
C PRO A 238 2.90 -2.04 -12.39
N LYS A 239 2.97 -3.30 -11.92
CA LYS A 239 2.42 -4.45 -12.67
C LYS A 239 0.91 -4.34 -12.85
N TYR A 240 0.19 -3.95 -11.80
CA TYR A 240 -1.27 -3.86 -11.82
C TYR A 240 -1.79 -2.53 -11.29
N ARG A 241 -1.32 -2.05 -10.15
CA ARG A 241 -1.87 -0.88 -9.44
C ARG A 241 -0.75 0.03 -8.96
N GLY A 242 -0.91 1.34 -9.17
CA GLY A 242 -0.02 2.32 -8.56
C GLY A 242 -0.35 2.53 -7.08
N LEU A 243 -1.55 2.97 -6.79
CA LEU A 243 -2.06 3.22 -5.44
C LEU A 243 -3.43 2.56 -5.27
N THR A 244 -3.62 1.79 -4.19
CA THR A 244 -4.88 1.09 -3.92
C THR A 244 -5.37 1.33 -2.50
N SER A 245 -6.62 1.79 -2.38
CA SER A 245 -7.35 1.81 -1.12
C SER A 245 -8.34 0.64 -1.05
N ILE A 246 -8.33 -0.06 0.08
CA ILE A 246 -9.21 -1.20 0.35
C ILE A 246 -10.31 -0.88 1.36
N GLY A 247 -10.43 0.38 1.75
CA GLY A 247 -11.41 0.87 2.70
C GLY A 247 -11.32 2.38 2.84
N THR A 248 -11.54 2.91 4.03
CA THR A 248 -11.62 4.36 4.25
C THR A 248 -10.29 5.05 4.56
N ALA A 249 -9.14 4.37 4.46
CA ALA A 249 -7.84 5.00 4.74
C ALA A 249 -7.49 6.16 3.80
N CYS A 250 -8.11 6.21 2.62
CA CYS A 250 -8.00 7.34 1.69
C CYS A 250 -8.90 8.54 2.02
N GLN A 251 -9.68 8.52 3.11
CA GLN A 251 -10.47 9.66 3.56
C GLN A 251 -9.59 10.91 3.73
N GLY A 252 -9.91 11.99 3.03
CA GLY A 252 -9.11 13.21 3.03
C GLY A 252 -7.68 13.05 2.45
N MET A 253 -7.45 12.03 1.63
CA MET A 253 -6.17 11.79 0.97
C MET A 253 -5.81 12.92 0.00
N LEU A 254 -4.53 13.22 -0.08
CA LEU A 254 -3.97 14.09 -1.11
C LEU A 254 -2.89 13.35 -1.90
N VAL A 255 -3.08 13.26 -3.21
CA VAL A 255 -2.05 12.86 -4.17
C VAL A 255 -1.69 14.10 -5.00
N ASP A 256 -0.48 14.62 -4.83
CA ASP A 256 -0.07 15.94 -5.27
C ASP A 256 1.27 15.90 -6.01
N ARG A 257 1.32 16.43 -7.21
CA ARG A 257 2.53 16.51 -8.06
C ARG A 257 3.26 15.17 -8.20
N CYS A 258 2.51 14.08 -8.32
CA CYS A 258 3.07 12.75 -8.51
C CYS A 258 3.08 12.34 -9.98
N HIS A 259 4.05 11.50 -10.34
CA HIS A 259 4.18 10.93 -11.67
C HIS A 259 3.89 9.43 -11.63
N PHE A 260 2.96 9.00 -12.50
CA PHE A 260 2.60 7.60 -12.67
C PHE A 260 2.98 7.16 -14.08
N MET A 261 3.88 6.21 -14.21
CA MET A 261 4.36 5.68 -15.50
C MET A 261 4.02 4.21 -15.61
N THR A 262 3.29 3.83 -16.66
CA THR A 262 2.81 2.46 -16.84
C THR A 262 3.91 1.43 -17.09
N ALA A 263 3.60 0.16 -16.83
CA ALA A 263 4.35 -1.00 -17.30
C ALA A 263 3.93 -1.44 -18.73
N GLU A 264 2.86 -0.86 -19.28
CA GLU A 264 2.19 -1.29 -20.50
C GLU A 264 2.26 -0.27 -21.67
N PRO A 265 3.43 0.39 -21.95
CA PRO A 265 3.49 1.48 -22.92
C PRO A 265 3.15 1.06 -24.36
N ASN A 266 3.39 -0.21 -24.69
CA ASN A 266 3.13 -0.76 -26.03
C ASN A 266 1.78 -1.47 -26.16
N THR A 267 1.00 -1.55 -25.08
CA THR A 267 -0.33 -2.17 -25.07
C THR A 267 -1.38 -1.15 -25.47
N LYS A 268 -2.32 -1.51 -26.32
CA LYS A 268 -3.44 -0.64 -26.67
C LYS A 268 -4.25 -0.30 -25.43
N SER A 269 -4.77 0.92 -25.33
CA SER A 269 -5.48 1.41 -24.14
C SER A 269 -6.62 0.51 -23.66
N GLN A 270 -7.35 -0.08 -24.60
CA GLN A 270 -8.45 -1.01 -24.31
C GLN A 270 -8.00 -2.35 -23.68
N ASP A 271 -6.77 -2.76 -23.93
CA ASP A 271 -6.22 -4.05 -23.51
C ASP A 271 -5.35 -3.91 -22.24
N ARG A 272 -5.07 -2.67 -21.81
CA ARG A 272 -4.33 -2.42 -20.55
C ARG A 272 -5.14 -2.86 -19.35
N ILE A 273 -4.43 -3.30 -18.32
CA ILE A 273 -5.01 -3.76 -17.04
C ILE A 273 -4.58 -2.90 -15.85
N SER A 274 -3.54 -2.10 -16.03
CA SER A 274 -2.98 -1.28 -14.95
C SER A 274 -3.86 -0.05 -14.64
N ILE A 275 -3.96 0.29 -13.36
CA ILE A 275 -4.70 1.44 -12.84
C ILE A 275 -3.74 2.27 -11.99
N ALA A 276 -3.67 3.59 -12.23
CA ALA A 276 -2.75 4.41 -11.46
C ALA A 276 -3.24 4.60 -10.02
N ILE A 277 -4.53 4.93 -9.83
CA ILE A 277 -5.09 5.22 -8.49
C ILE A 277 -6.46 4.55 -8.35
N ASN A 278 -6.67 3.85 -7.25
CA ASN A 278 -7.99 3.46 -6.76
C ASN A 278 -8.23 4.04 -5.36
N ALA A 279 -9.29 4.81 -5.18
CA ALA A 279 -9.65 5.42 -3.91
C ALA A 279 -11.16 5.37 -3.69
N ASN A 280 -11.57 4.89 -2.51
CA ASN A 280 -12.95 4.63 -2.14
C ASN A 280 -13.35 5.29 -0.81
N GLY A 281 -12.82 6.48 -0.55
CA GLY A 281 -13.20 7.35 0.58
C GLY A 281 -13.64 8.73 0.09
N ASN A 282 -14.09 9.56 1.02
CA ASN A 282 -14.51 10.94 0.75
C ASN A 282 -13.31 11.91 0.80
N ASP A 283 -13.51 13.10 0.25
CA ASP A 283 -12.58 14.23 0.35
C ASP A 283 -11.19 13.96 -0.27
N VAL A 284 -11.12 13.03 -1.21
CA VAL A 284 -9.88 12.71 -1.93
C VAL A 284 -9.52 13.85 -2.87
N LYS A 285 -8.26 14.27 -2.87
CA LYS A 285 -7.73 15.32 -3.73
C LYS A 285 -6.63 14.76 -4.62
N LEU A 286 -6.87 14.79 -5.93
CA LEU A 286 -5.87 14.46 -6.96
C LEU A 286 -5.49 15.76 -7.66
N ARG A 287 -4.27 16.25 -7.43
CA ARG A 287 -3.86 17.58 -7.87
C ARG A 287 -2.50 17.55 -8.56
N GLU A 288 -2.43 18.17 -9.76
CA GLU A 288 -1.19 18.41 -10.49
C GLU A 288 -0.36 17.13 -10.76
N ASN A 289 -1.04 15.99 -10.88
CA ASN A 289 -0.38 14.73 -11.18
C ASN A 289 -0.22 14.54 -12.69
N TRP A 290 0.80 13.78 -13.07
CA TRP A 290 1.01 13.32 -14.42
C TRP A 290 0.90 11.79 -14.47
N ALA A 291 0.08 11.26 -15.37
CA ALA A 291 -0.06 9.83 -15.56
C ALA A 291 0.00 9.48 -17.06
N SER A 292 0.66 8.37 -17.38
CA SER A 292 0.87 7.95 -18.75
C SER A 292 0.46 6.51 -18.97
N GLN A 293 -0.43 6.33 -19.94
CA GLN A 293 -0.75 5.05 -20.57
C GLN A 293 -1.27 3.96 -19.61
N PHE A 294 -1.96 4.32 -18.55
CA PHE A 294 -2.75 3.39 -17.75
C PHE A 294 -4.11 3.10 -18.39
N ARG A 295 -4.75 2.01 -18.03
CA ARG A 295 -6.15 1.78 -18.41
C ARG A 295 -7.07 2.87 -17.83
N HIS A 296 -6.85 3.23 -16.57
CA HIS A 296 -7.52 4.34 -15.88
C HIS A 296 -6.50 5.14 -15.08
N PHE A 297 -6.61 6.47 -15.13
CA PHE A 297 -5.86 7.33 -14.20
C PHE A 297 -6.36 7.14 -12.78
N ALA A 298 -7.68 7.23 -12.58
CA ALA A 298 -8.26 7.04 -11.26
C ALA A 298 -9.61 6.34 -11.34
N ILE A 299 -9.87 5.48 -10.37
CA ILE A 299 -11.20 4.95 -10.05
C ILE A 299 -11.54 5.48 -8.66
N LEU A 300 -12.59 6.28 -8.59
CA LEU A 300 -13.00 6.97 -7.38
C LEU A 300 -14.39 6.57 -6.97
N SER A 301 -14.61 6.37 -5.66
CA SER A 301 -15.92 6.35 -5.03
C SER A 301 -15.92 7.30 -3.83
N GLY A 302 -17.09 7.49 -3.22
CA GLY A 302 -17.24 8.47 -2.14
C GLY A 302 -17.59 9.88 -2.66
N SER A 303 -17.69 10.84 -1.75
CA SER A 303 -18.16 12.20 -2.01
C SER A 303 -17.08 13.25 -1.80
N ASN A 304 -17.33 14.49 -2.28
CA ASN A 304 -16.47 15.66 -2.12
C ASN A 304 -15.05 15.48 -2.69
N ASN A 305 -14.88 14.64 -3.71
CA ASN A 305 -13.58 14.41 -4.32
C ASN A 305 -13.23 15.58 -5.25
N ILE A 306 -11.98 16.02 -5.24
CA ILE A 306 -11.45 17.11 -6.06
C ILE A 306 -10.37 16.55 -6.99
N VAL A 307 -10.56 16.71 -8.30
CA VAL A 307 -9.59 16.33 -9.32
C VAL A 307 -9.27 17.56 -10.16
N SER A 308 -8.06 18.11 -10.04
CA SER A 308 -7.69 19.36 -10.68
C SER A 308 -6.23 19.39 -11.15
N GLY A 309 -5.96 20.03 -12.29
CA GLY A 309 -4.61 20.23 -12.80
C GLY A 309 -3.87 18.98 -13.22
N ASN A 310 -4.54 17.83 -13.33
CA ASN A 310 -3.88 16.58 -13.68
C ASN A 310 -3.73 16.43 -15.21
N HIS A 311 -2.64 15.82 -15.64
CA HIS A 311 -2.39 15.43 -17.02
C HIS A 311 -2.46 13.91 -17.15
N PHE A 312 -3.36 13.40 -18.00
CA PHE A 312 -3.44 11.99 -18.31
C PHE A 312 -3.23 11.75 -19.81
N TYR A 313 -2.11 11.14 -20.16
CA TYR A 313 -1.75 10.80 -21.53
C TYR A 313 -2.04 9.32 -21.80
N GLN A 314 -2.77 9.04 -22.87
CA GLN A 314 -3.18 7.67 -23.24
C GLN A 314 -2.39 7.07 -24.41
N GLY A 315 -1.87 7.90 -25.29
CA GLY A 315 -1.10 7.49 -26.46
C GLY A 315 -1.95 7.05 -27.64
N ASP A 316 -2.85 6.10 -27.44
CA ASP A 316 -3.72 5.53 -28.47
C ASP A 316 -5.11 5.19 -27.94
N GLY A 317 -6.11 5.25 -28.83
CA GLY A 317 -7.47 4.81 -28.58
C GLY A 317 -8.26 5.68 -27.60
N VAL A 318 -9.37 5.13 -27.10
CA VAL A 318 -10.31 5.82 -26.23
C VAL A 318 -9.80 5.85 -24.80
N ALA A 319 -9.59 7.06 -24.27
CA ALA A 319 -9.16 7.26 -22.91
C ALA A 319 -10.36 7.21 -21.94
N ASN A 320 -10.29 6.33 -20.94
CA ASN A 320 -11.08 6.39 -19.75
C ASN A 320 -10.21 6.98 -18.61
N GLY A 321 -10.04 8.29 -18.61
CA GLY A 321 -9.13 8.97 -17.68
C GLY A 321 -9.54 8.75 -16.22
N ILE A 322 -10.78 9.13 -15.90
CA ILE A 322 -11.36 8.98 -14.56
C ILE A 322 -12.61 8.12 -14.67
N ARG A 323 -12.76 7.21 -13.75
CA ARG A 323 -13.96 6.41 -13.59
C ARG A 323 -14.50 6.54 -12.17
N LEU A 324 -15.76 6.85 -12.05
CA LEU A 324 -16.49 6.78 -10.80
C LEU A 324 -16.87 5.32 -10.54
N ALA A 325 -16.46 4.79 -9.42
CA ALA A 325 -16.83 3.46 -8.95
C ALA A 325 -17.90 3.61 -7.86
N GLY A 326 -19.01 2.95 -8.09
CA GLY A 326 -20.18 3.09 -7.24
C GLY A 326 -21.15 4.16 -7.74
N LEU A 327 -22.42 3.89 -7.56
CA LEU A 327 -23.48 4.87 -7.75
C LEU A 327 -23.62 5.65 -6.45
N ALA A 328 -23.63 6.96 -6.57
CA ALA A 328 -24.04 7.81 -5.47
C ALA A 328 -25.54 7.59 -5.21
#